data_eb990345fed07d189281fb061712312a
#
_entry.id   eb990345fed07d189281fb061712312a
#
_cell.length_a   1.000
_cell.length_b   1.000
_cell.length_c   1.000
_cell.angle_alpha   90.00
_cell.angle_beta   90.00
_cell.angle_gamma   90.00
#
_symmetry.space_group_name_H-M   'P 1'
#
loop_
_entity.id
_entity.type
_entity.pdbx_description
1 polymer ?
#
loop_
_entity_poly.entity_id
_entity_poly.type
_entity_poly.pdbx_seq_one_letter_code
_entity_poly.pdbx_strand_id
1 'polypeptide(L)'
;MGRIIAVANQKGGVGKSTTAINLSACLAEKGKKVLAIDMDPQGNTTSGFGVDKNGIENTLYELLLGEAETKDTIVKDVVENLDLIPSNINLSGAEIELVGIDDKEFILKGITDKLRRKYDYIILDCPPSLNMLTINALTAATSVLVPIQCEYYALEGLSQLIHTIDLVKERLNKRLKMEGVGFTMYDARTNLSLQVVENVKENLNQNIYKTIIPRNVRLAEAPSYGQPINIYDPRSAGAESYRLLAEEVLNREDN
;
A
#
# COMPACT_ATOMS: atom_id res chain seq x y z
N MET A 1 -2.74 10.75 16.33
CA MET A 1 -3.45 10.78 15.04
C MET A 1 -2.96 9.62 14.21
N GLY A 2 -3.85 8.88 13.57
CA GLY A 2 -3.48 7.72 12.77
C GLY A 2 -2.45 8.02 11.68
N ARG A 3 -1.62 7.05 11.35
CA ARG A 3 -0.61 7.13 10.28
C ARG A 3 -1.23 6.73 8.95
N ILE A 4 -0.86 7.43 7.89
CA ILE A 4 -1.28 7.11 6.53
C ILE A 4 -0.03 6.67 5.76
N ILE A 5 0.04 5.39 5.38
CA ILE A 5 1.19 4.81 4.68
C ILE A 5 0.76 4.47 3.24
N ALA A 6 1.37 5.12 2.26
CA ALA A 6 1.21 4.75 0.86
C ALA A 6 2.19 3.62 0.52
N VAL A 7 1.67 2.52 -0.02
CA VAL A 7 2.47 1.42 -0.57
C VAL A 7 2.61 1.65 -2.07
N ALA A 8 3.74 2.20 -2.50
CA ALA A 8 3.92 2.71 -3.85
C ALA A 8 5.19 2.17 -4.53
N ASN A 9 5.06 1.83 -5.80
CA ASN A 9 6.15 1.60 -6.74
C ASN A 9 5.58 1.64 -8.16
N GLN A 10 6.26 2.33 -9.07
CA GLN A 10 5.83 2.41 -10.47
C GLN A 10 5.97 1.08 -11.24
N LYS A 11 6.82 0.17 -10.77
CA LYS A 11 6.97 -1.16 -11.37
C LYS A 11 5.80 -2.06 -10.99
N GLY A 12 5.18 -2.70 -11.98
CA GLY A 12 4.18 -3.75 -11.75
C GLY A 12 4.82 -5.01 -11.17
N GLY A 13 4.04 -5.79 -10.43
CA GLY A 13 4.46 -7.11 -9.94
C GLY A 13 5.47 -7.13 -8.78
N VAL A 14 5.79 -5.99 -8.17
CA VAL A 14 6.75 -5.92 -7.05
C VAL A 14 6.15 -6.25 -5.68
N GLY A 15 4.89 -6.65 -5.62
CA GLY A 15 4.21 -7.02 -4.38
C GLY A 15 3.57 -5.86 -3.61
N LYS A 16 3.16 -4.77 -4.28
CA LYS A 16 2.44 -3.64 -3.64
C LYS A 16 1.17 -4.10 -2.94
N SER A 17 0.21 -4.65 -3.69
CA SER A 17 -1.08 -5.12 -3.15
C SER A 17 -0.87 -6.24 -2.12
N THR A 18 0.06 -7.18 -2.38
CA THR A 18 0.43 -8.21 -1.41
C THR A 18 0.92 -7.60 -0.10
N THR A 19 1.73 -6.53 -0.18
CA THR A 19 2.22 -5.82 1.01
C THR A 19 1.10 -5.05 1.69
N ALA A 20 0.27 -4.33 0.93
CA ALA A 20 -0.86 -3.58 1.49
C ALA A 20 -1.84 -4.50 2.25
N ILE A 21 -2.23 -5.63 1.65
CA ILE A 21 -3.11 -6.64 2.25
C ILE A 21 -2.50 -7.18 3.55
N ASN A 22 -1.30 -7.73 3.47
CA ASN A 22 -0.72 -8.49 4.56
C ASN A 22 -0.18 -7.61 5.68
N LEU A 23 0.35 -6.42 5.37
CA LEU A 23 0.72 -5.44 6.39
C LEU A 23 -0.52 -4.95 7.14
N SER A 24 -1.61 -4.63 6.44
CA SER A 24 -2.87 -4.21 7.07
C SER A 24 -3.42 -5.28 8.01
N ALA A 25 -3.46 -6.54 7.56
CA ALA A 25 -3.95 -7.65 8.35
C ALA A 25 -3.05 -7.95 9.56
N CYS A 26 -1.72 -7.87 9.43
CA CYS A 26 -0.80 -8.08 10.55
C CYS A 26 -0.82 -6.92 11.56
N LEU A 27 -1.05 -5.67 11.13
CA LEU A 27 -1.28 -4.56 12.05
C LEU A 27 -2.60 -4.73 12.82
N ALA A 28 -3.67 -5.18 12.14
CA ALA A 28 -4.95 -5.50 12.77
C ALA A 28 -4.84 -6.66 13.77
N GLU A 29 -4.08 -7.73 13.45
CA GLU A 29 -3.74 -8.84 14.36
C GLU A 29 -3.03 -8.36 15.64
N LYS A 30 -2.28 -7.25 15.56
CA LYS A 30 -1.65 -6.58 16.71
C LYS A 30 -2.60 -5.62 17.46
N GLY A 31 -3.90 -5.67 17.18
CA GLY A 31 -4.94 -4.88 17.85
C GLY A 31 -5.04 -3.44 17.38
N LYS A 32 -4.42 -3.06 16.26
CA LYS A 32 -4.57 -1.72 15.68
C LYS A 32 -5.84 -1.63 14.85
N LYS A 33 -6.53 -0.49 14.90
CA LYS A 33 -7.63 -0.20 13.99
C LYS A 33 -7.08 0.24 12.65
N VAL A 34 -7.31 -0.55 11.61
CA VAL A 34 -6.72 -0.35 10.29
C VAL A 34 -7.81 -0.08 9.25
N LEU A 35 -7.53 0.83 8.32
CA LEU A 35 -8.29 1.02 7.09
C LEU A 35 -7.35 0.76 5.92
N ALA A 36 -7.67 -0.20 5.07
CA ALA A 36 -7.06 -0.36 3.76
C ALA A 36 -7.87 0.44 2.73
N ILE A 37 -7.18 1.14 1.82
CA ILE A 37 -7.80 1.82 0.68
C ILE A 37 -7.13 1.28 -0.58
N ASP A 38 -7.91 0.61 -1.41
CA ASP A 38 -7.48 0.10 -2.70
C ASP A 38 -7.55 1.24 -3.73
N MET A 39 -6.40 1.67 -4.24
CA MET A 39 -6.31 2.75 -5.23
C MET A 39 -5.93 2.25 -6.62
N ASP A 40 -5.84 0.94 -6.80
CA ASP A 40 -5.60 0.34 -8.11
C ASP A 40 -6.94 -0.03 -8.77
N PRO A 41 -7.22 0.44 -10.01
CA PRO A 41 -8.41 0.03 -10.77
C PRO A 41 -8.51 -1.48 -10.97
N GLN A 42 -7.41 -2.23 -10.84
CA GLN A 42 -7.44 -3.69 -10.90
C GLN A 42 -8.15 -4.31 -9.69
N GLY A 43 -8.28 -3.59 -8.57
CA GLY A 43 -8.99 -4.07 -7.39
C GLY A 43 -8.36 -5.31 -6.75
N ASN A 44 -7.02 -5.41 -6.76
CA ASN A 44 -6.30 -6.58 -6.25
C ASN A 44 -6.38 -6.66 -4.72
N THR A 45 -6.27 -5.54 -4.03
CA THR A 45 -6.44 -5.48 -2.57
C THR A 45 -7.88 -5.77 -2.18
N THR A 46 -8.86 -5.29 -2.94
CA THR A 46 -10.28 -5.59 -2.76
C THR A 46 -10.56 -7.08 -2.85
N SER A 47 -10.14 -7.73 -3.94
CA SER A 47 -10.29 -9.18 -4.10
C SER A 47 -9.49 -9.98 -3.08
N GLY A 48 -8.32 -9.48 -2.70
CA GLY A 48 -7.44 -10.14 -1.72
C GLY A 48 -8.01 -10.20 -0.30
N PHE A 49 -8.98 -9.33 0.02
CA PHE A 49 -9.78 -9.41 1.24
C PHE A 49 -11.13 -10.12 1.05
N GLY A 50 -11.33 -10.80 -0.09
CA GLY A 50 -12.54 -11.59 -0.35
C GLY A 50 -13.76 -10.75 -0.72
N VAL A 51 -13.59 -9.48 -1.03
CA VAL A 51 -14.68 -8.59 -1.41
C VAL A 51 -14.92 -8.68 -2.92
N ASP A 52 -16.17 -8.95 -3.32
CA ASP A 52 -16.56 -8.99 -4.73
C ASP A 52 -16.63 -7.58 -5.32
N LYS A 53 -15.57 -7.18 -5.99
CA LYS A 53 -15.45 -5.85 -6.62
C LYS A 53 -16.48 -5.55 -7.71
N ASN A 54 -17.17 -6.57 -8.25
CA ASN A 54 -18.21 -6.39 -9.25
C ASN A 54 -19.61 -6.22 -8.64
N GLY A 55 -19.78 -6.63 -7.38
CA GLY A 55 -21.04 -6.56 -6.64
C GLY A 55 -21.17 -5.34 -5.73
N ILE A 56 -20.15 -4.46 -5.67
CA ILE A 56 -20.16 -3.26 -4.81
C ILE A 56 -20.67 -2.06 -5.60
N GLU A 57 -21.64 -1.34 -5.02
CA GLU A 57 -22.21 -0.13 -5.58
C GLU A 57 -21.29 1.09 -5.39
N ASN A 58 -20.73 1.27 -4.19
CA ASN A 58 -19.90 2.42 -3.86
C ASN A 58 -18.45 1.99 -3.62
N THR A 59 -17.54 2.54 -4.40
CA THR A 59 -16.10 2.28 -4.33
C THR A 59 -15.33 3.59 -4.14
N LEU A 60 -14.01 3.51 -4.15
CA LEU A 60 -13.16 4.70 -4.11
C LEU A 60 -13.47 5.66 -5.28
N TYR A 61 -13.95 5.15 -6.42
CA TYR A 61 -14.31 5.97 -7.58
C TYR A 61 -15.41 6.97 -7.22
N GLU A 62 -16.56 6.50 -6.77
CA GLU A 62 -17.70 7.35 -6.39
C GLU A 62 -17.34 8.29 -5.24
N LEU A 63 -16.49 7.81 -4.32
CA LEU A 63 -16.02 8.62 -3.20
C LEU A 63 -15.12 9.79 -3.62
N LEU A 64 -14.20 9.58 -4.59
CA LEU A 64 -13.33 10.64 -5.10
C LEU A 64 -14.08 11.69 -5.90
N LEU A 65 -15.14 11.30 -6.60
CA LEU A 65 -16.01 12.22 -7.35
C LEU A 65 -17.04 12.93 -6.47
N GLY A 66 -17.17 12.54 -5.20
CA GLY A 66 -18.15 13.11 -4.28
C GLY A 66 -19.57 12.61 -4.50
N GLU A 67 -19.73 11.50 -5.22
CA GLU A 67 -21.01 10.85 -5.52
C GLU A 67 -21.45 9.89 -4.41
N ALA A 68 -20.53 9.48 -3.53
CA ALA A 68 -20.82 8.64 -2.36
C ALA A 68 -20.24 9.25 -1.08
N GLU A 69 -20.90 8.96 0.05
CA GLU A 69 -20.37 9.31 1.35
C GLU A 69 -19.38 8.23 1.85
N THR A 70 -18.37 8.66 2.60
CA THR A 70 -17.35 7.75 3.15
C THR A 70 -17.94 6.59 3.95
N LYS A 71 -19.05 6.81 4.68
CA LYS A 71 -19.70 5.76 5.49
C LYS A 71 -20.32 4.65 4.64
N ASP A 72 -20.78 5.00 3.43
CA ASP A 72 -21.47 4.10 2.51
C ASP A 72 -20.47 3.37 1.59
N THR A 73 -19.22 3.82 1.57
CA THR A 73 -18.13 3.24 0.77
C THR A 73 -17.28 2.24 1.59
N ILE A 74 -17.24 2.37 2.93
CA ILE A 74 -16.41 1.51 3.77
C ILE A 74 -17.06 0.14 3.98
N VAL A 75 -16.40 -0.91 3.50
CA VAL A 75 -16.71 -2.29 3.85
C VAL A 75 -16.08 -2.60 5.21
N LYS A 76 -16.94 -2.90 6.18
CA LYS A 76 -16.53 -3.12 7.57
C LYS A 76 -16.05 -4.54 7.81
N ASP A 77 -15.07 -4.65 8.73
CA ASP A 77 -14.63 -5.93 9.30
C ASP A 77 -14.31 -6.99 8.24
N VAL A 78 -13.61 -6.59 7.15
CA VAL A 78 -13.10 -7.56 6.15
C VAL A 78 -12.12 -8.55 6.80
N VAL A 79 -11.47 -8.13 7.87
CA VAL A 79 -10.76 -8.91 8.88
C VAL A 79 -11.04 -8.21 10.22
N GLU A 80 -10.94 -8.89 11.34
CA GLU A 80 -11.08 -8.28 12.66
C GLU A 80 -10.16 -7.06 12.81
N ASN A 81 -10.73 -5.91 13.22
CA ASN A 81 -10.07 -4.60 13.29
C ASN A 81 -9.60 -3.98 11.97
N LEU A 82 -10.04 -4.51 10.82
CA LEU A 82 -9.66 -4.03 9.51
C LEU A 82 -10.87 -3.76 8.63
N ASP A 83 -11.01 -2.51 8.21
CA ASP A 83 -11.99 -2.06 7.24
C ASP A 83 -11.34 -1.81 5.87
N LEU A 84 -12.14 -1.77 4.81
CA LEU A 84 -11.69 -1.56 3.44
C LEU A 84 -12.51 -0.47 2.74
N ILE A 85 -11.85 0.44 2.04
CA ILE A 85 -12.45 1.19 0.91
C ILE A 85 -12.06 0.44 -0.36
N PRO A 86 -13.03 -0.17 -1.04
CA PRO A 86 -12.77 -1.03 -2.20
C PRO A 86 -12.55 -0.24 -3.48
N SER A 87 -11.99 -0.91 -4.48
CA SER A 87 -11.81 -0.42 -5.85
C SER A 87 -12.33 -1.42 -6.88
N ASN A 88 -12.65 -0.89 -8.04
CA ASN A 88 -12.94 -1.67 -9.24
C ASN A 88 -12.48 -0.92 -10.50
N ILE A 89 -12.77 -1.48 -11.67
CA ILE A 89 -12.32 -0.95 -12.96
C ILE A 89 -12.81 0.48 -13.24
N ASN A 90 -13.93 0.92 -12.65
CA ASN A 90 -14.46 2.26 -12.82
C ASN A 90 -13.47 3.34 -12.34
N LEU A 91 -12.60 3.00 -11.36
CA LEU A 91 -11.59 3.93 -10.85
C LEU A 91 -10.64 4.43 -11.95
N SER A 92 -10.51 3.70 -13.08
CA SER A 92 -9.77 4.20 -14.26
C SER A 92 -10.38 5.49 -14.82
N GLY A 93 -11.70 5.69 -14.70
CA GLY A 93 -12.38 6.90 -15.12
C GLY A 93 -12.04 8.12 -14.30
N ALA A 94 -11.76 7.94 -13.02
CA ALA A 94 -11.43 9.04 -12.11
C ALA A 94 -10.22 9.86 -12.58
N GLU A 95 -9.24 9.25 -13.26
CA GLU A 95 -8.09 9.97 -13.79
C GLU A 95 -8.46 11.04 -14.83
N ILE A 96 -9.51 10.78 -15.61
CA ILE A 96 -10.00 11.71 -16.63
C ILE A 96 -10.90 12.75 -15.98
N GLU A 97 -11.80 12.33 -15.12
CA GLU A 97 -12.82 13.18 -14.51
C GLU A 97 -12.24 14.17 -13.50
N LEU A 98 -11.22 13.76 -12.76
CA LEU A 98 -10.50 14.63 -11.84
C LEU A 98 -9.74 15.77 -12.54
N VAL A 99 -9.42 15.66 -13.84
CA VAL A 99 -8.63 16.71 -14.56
C VAL A 99 -9.29 18.08 -14.48
N GLY A 100 -10.62 18.14 -14.51
CA GLY A 100 -11.40 19.37 -14.47
C GLY A 100 -11.69 19.92 -13.07
N ILE A 101 -11.24 19.24 -12.00
CA ILE A 101 -11.54 19.63 -10.63
C ILE A 101 -10.37 20.45 -10.05
N ASP A 102 -10.70 21.56 -9.41
CA ASP A 102 -9.71 22.37 -8.68
C ASP A 102 -9.20 21.60 -7.45
N ASP A 103 -7.91 21.77 -7.13
CA ASP A 103 -7.26 21.10 -5.99
C ASP A 103 -7.40 19.55 -6.00
N LYS A 104 -7.52 18.97 -7.19
CA LYS A 104 -7.72 17.52 -7.41
C LYS A 104 -6.67 16.63 -6.73
N GLU A 105 -5.47 17.13 -6.51
CA GLU A 105 -4.38 16.43 -5.81
C GLU A 105 -4.67 16.25 -4.31
N PHE A 106 -5.62 17.00 -3.75
CA PHE A 106 -5.94 17.04 -2.32
C PHE A 106 -7.25 16.33 -1.96
N ILE A 107 -7.99 15.78 -2.92
CA ILE A 107 -9.30 15.17 -2.69
C ILE A 107 -9.19 14.02 -1.68
N LEU A 108 -8.30 13.06 -1.93
CA LEU A 108 -8.09 11.94 -1.00
C LEU A 108 -7.61 12.40 0.37
N LYS A 109 -6.78 13.44 0.41
CA LYS A 109 -6.33 14.03 1.66
C LYS A 109 -7.49 14.56 2.50
N GLY A 110 -8.45 15.25 1.87
CA GLY A 110 -9.65 15.76 2.56
C GLY A 110 -10.50 14.64 3.16
N ILE A 111 -10.55 13.47 2.51
CA ILE A 111 -11.24 12.27 2.98
C ILE A 111 -10.47 11.63 4.15
N THR A 112 -9.18 11.37 3.96
CA THR A 112 -8.35 10.64 4.92
C THR A 112 -8.09 11.44 6.19
N ASP A 113 -8.00 12.76 6.14
CA ASP A 113 -7.83 13.62 7.33
C ASP A 113 -9.03 13.50 8.32
N LYS A 114 -10.23 13.21 7.82
CA LYS A 114 -11.41 12.92 8.66
C LYS A 114 -11.34 11.52 9.27
N LEU A 115 -10.83 10.55 8.50
CA LEU A 115 -10.75 9.14 8.88
C LEU A 115 -9.62 8.84 9.88
N ARG A 116 -8.48 9.53 9.82
CA ARG A 116 -7.33 9.29 10.70
C ARG A 116 -7.55 9.58 12.19
N ARG A 117 -8.75 10.01 12.56
CA ARG A 117 -9.19 10.08 13.97
C ARG A 117 -9.83 8.79 14.46
N LYS A 118 -10.23 7.90 13.51
CA LYS A 118 -10.96 6.65 13.81
C LYS A 118 -10.04 5.42 13.65
N TYR A 119 -8.97 5.54 12.88
CA TYR A 119 -8.04 4.46 12.58
C TYR A 119 -6.64 4.82 13.07
N ASP A 120 -5.92 3.80 13.58
CA ASP A 120 -4.51 3.94 13.95
C ASP A 120 -3.62 3.97 12.70
N TYR A 121 -4.01 3.19 11.69
CA TYR A 121 -3.34 3.12 10.39
C TYR A 121 -4.33 3.20 9.24
N ILE A 122 -3.94 3.94 8.20
CA ILE A 122 -4.58 3.91 6.87
C ILE A 122 -3.51 3.47 5.88
N ILE A 123 -3.72 2.35 5.19
CA ILE A 123 -2.80 1.81 4.20
C ILE A 123 -3.38 2.04 2.82
N LEU A 124 -2.64 2.75 1.95
CA LEU A 124 -3.04 3.06 0.58
C LEU A 124 -2.31 2.13 -0.38
N ASP A 125 -3.02 1.26 -1.09
CA ASP A 125 -2.44 0.42 -2.16
C ASP A 125 -2.42 1.19 -3.48
N CYS A 126 -1.26 1.66 -3.90
CA CYS A 126 -1.12 2.50 -5.08
C CYS A 126 -1.01 1.67 -6.38
N PRO A 127 -1.58 2.16 -7.51
CA PRO A 127 -1.42 1.53 -8.81
C PRO A 127 0.05 1.54 -9.29
N PRO A 128 0.42 0.73 -10.31
CA PRO A 128 1.76 0.68 -10.87
C PRO A 128 2.05 1.83 -11.85
N SER A 129 1.70 3.05 -11.47
CA SER A 129 1.85 4.25 -12.31
C SER A 129 2.00 5.48 -11.43
N LEU A 130 2.65 6.52 -11.96
CA LEU A 130 2.78 7.82 -11.29
C LEU A 130 1.72 8.80 -11.83
N ASN A 131 0.48 8.36 -11.81
CA ASN A 131 -0.69 9.10 -12.28
C ASN A 131 -1.37 9.92 -11.15
N MET A 132 -2.53 10.51 -11.44
CA MET A 132 -3.30 11.33 -10.50
C MET A 132 -3.69 10.56 -9.23
N LEU A 133 -4.00 9.27 -9.32
CA LEU A 133 -4.32 8.44 -8.16
C LEU A 133 -3.12 8.30 -7.22
N THR A 134 -1.94 8.02 -7.76
CA THR A 134 -0.71 7.94 -6.97
C THR A 134 -0.34 9.31 -6.37
N ILE A 135 -0.53 10.41 -7.10
CA ILE A 135 -0.30 11.75 -6.56
C ILE A 135 -1.25 12.05 -5.39
N ASN A 136 -2.54 11.69 -5.50
CA ASN A 136 -3.50 11.79 -4.39
C ASN A 136 -3.06 10.97 -3.19
N ALA A 137 -2.59 9.73 -3.39
CA ALA A 137 -2.07 8.89 -2.32
C ALA A 137 -0.88 9.54 -1.60
N LEU A 138 0.11 10.01 -2.34
CA LEU A 138 1.30 10.65 -1.79
C LEU A 138 0.99 11.99 -1.10
N THR A 139 0.01 12.74 -1.61
CA THR A 139 -0.44 14.00 -1.02
C THR A 139 -1.16 13.76 0.31
N ALA A 140 -1.92 12.67 0.42
CA ALA A 140 -2.63 12.27 1.63
C ALA A 140 -1.73 11.58 2.67
N ALA A 141 -0.69 10.87 2.23
CA ALA A 141 0.14 10.02 3.07
C ALA A 141 0.99 10.79 4.07
N THR A 142 1.25 10.20 5.24
CA THR A 142 2.29 10.64 6.17
C THR A 142 3.65 10.10 5.78
N SER A 143 3.68 8.92 5.16
CA SER A 143 4.90 8.25 4.73
C SER A 143 4.65 7.27 3.58
N VAL A 144 5.74 6.87 2.90
CA VAL A 144 5.72 5.96 1.75
C VAL A 144 6.55 4.72 2.05
N LEU A 145 5.93 3.55 2.00
CA LEU A 145 6.60 2.25 1.99
C LEU A 145 6.79 1.82 0.53
N VAL A 146 8.02 1.49 0.17
CA VAL A 146 8.37 1.12 -1.21
C VAL A 146 8.78 -0.35 -1.26
N PRO A 147 7.88 -1.27 -1.68
CA PRO A 147 8.27 -2.64 -1.95
C PRO A 147 9.09 -2.70 -3.24
N ILE A 148 10.24 -3.39 -3.20
CA ILE A 148 11.07 -3.65 -4.37
C ILE A 148 11.36 -5.14 -4.48
N GLN A 149 11.25 -5.65 -5.70
CA GLN A 149 11.64 -7.03 -6.00
C GLN A 149 13.17 -7.11 -6.15
N CYS A 150 13.76 -8.23 -5.66
CA CYS A 150 15.21 -8.47 -5.77
C CYS A 150 15.61 -8.87 -7.21
N GLU A 151 15.49 -7.90 -8.15
CA GLU A 151 15.82 -8.04 -9.57
C GLU A 151 16.79 -6.94 -10.02
N TYR A 152 17.48 -7.17 -11.13
CA TYR A 152 18.57 -6.31 -11.64
C TYR A 152 18.18 -4.82 -11.80
N TYR A 153 16.96 -4.52 -12.28
CA TYR A 153 16.50 -3.14 -12.50
C TYR A 153 15.82 -2.50 -11.27
N ALA A 154 16.02 -3.06 -10.08
CA ALA A 154 15.36 -2.55 -8.85
C ALA A 154 15.73 -1.11 -8.53
N LEU A 155 17.00 -0.72 -8.69
CA LEU A 155 17.51 0.63 -8.38
C LEU A 155 17.03 1.71 -9.35
N GLU A 156 16.90 1.41 -10.64
CA GLU A 156 16.47 2.40 -11.63
C GLU A 156 15.03 2.87 -11.36
N GLY A 157 14.11 1.93 -11.18
CA GLY A 157 12.72 2.26 -10.83
C GLY A 157 12.59 2.96 -9.47
N LEU A 158 13.45 2.61 -8.51
CA LEU A 158 13.46 3.23 -7.19
C LEU A 158 13.89 4.71 -7.26
N SER A 159 14.91 5.04 -8.06
CA SER A 159 15.39 6.41 -8.23
C SER A 159 14.32 7.34 -8.82
N GLN A 160 13.57 6.86 -9.81
CA GLN A 160 12.47 7.63 -10.42
C GLN A 160 11.33 7.87 -9.42
N LEU A 161 10.99 6.86 -8.61
CA LEU A 161 9.97 7.01 -7.57
C LEU A 161 10.41 8.00 -6.48
N ILE A 162 11.67 7.92 -6.02
CA ILE A 162 12.21 8.87 -5.03
C ILE A 162 12.11 10.30 -5.56
N HIS A 163 12.50 10.54 -6.81
CA HIS A 163 12.36 11.84 -7.43
C HIS A 163 10.91 12.35 -7.42
N THR A 164 9.93 11.47 -7.72
CA THR A 164 8.50 11.85 -7.64
C THR A 164 8.07 12.14 -6.20
N ILE A 165 8.51 11.35 -5.22
CA ILE A 165 8.23 11.60 -3.80
C ILE A 165 8.77 12.97 -3.39
N ASP A 166 9.98 13.32 -3.80
CA ASP A 166 10.61 14.62 -3.51
C ASP A 166 9.84 15.79 -4.14
N LEU A 167 9.36 15.64 -5.38
CA LEU A 167 8.50 16.63 -6.03
C LEU A 167 7.16 16.83 -5.29
N VAL A 168 6.51 15.74 -4.88
CA VAL A 168 5.27 15.80 -4.09
C VAL A 168 5.55 16.43 -2.72
N LYS A 169 6.66 16.09 -2.08
CA LYS A 169 7.07 16.69 -0.80
C LYS A 169 7.31 18.18 -0.92
N GLU A 170 7.95 18.63 -1.98
CA GLU A 170 8.23 20.05 -2.22
C GLU A 170 6.95 20.86 -2.47
N ARG A 171 6.04 20.34 -3.30
CA ARG A 171 4.92 21.10 -3.87
C ARG A 171 3.58 20.88 -3.17
N LEU A 172 3.29 19.65 -2.71
CA LEU A 172 1.96 19.23 -2.27
C LEU A 172 1.92 18.80 -0.81
N ASN A 173 2.95 18.07 -0.31
CA ASN A 173 2.93 17.48 1.03
C ASN A 173 4.29 17.56 1.72
N LYS A 174 4.61 18.72 2.30
CA LYS A 174 5.90 18.98 2.98
C LYS A 174 6.22 18.00 4.13
N ARG A 175 5.23 17.28 4.64
CA ARG A 175 5.39 16.34 5.76
C ARG A 175 5.62 14.90 5.30
N LEU A 176 5.53 14.62 3.99
CA LEU A 176 5.75 13.29 3.45
C LEU A 176 7.15 12.79 3.78
N LYS A 177 7.24 11.59 4.32
CA LYS A 177 8.51 10.92 4.67
C LYS A 177 8.64 9.61 3.92
N MET A 178 9.87 9.18 3.65
CA MET A 178 10.14 7.80 3.28
C MET A 178 9.96 6.92 4.52
N GLU A 179 8.95 6.05 4.53
CA GLU A 179 8.76 5.05 5.59
C GLU A 179 9.88 4.02 5.57
N GLY A 180 10.14 3.51 4.39
CA GLY A 180 11.23 2.60 4.14
C GLY A 180 11.08 1.81 2.84
N VAL A 181 12.18 1.24 2.39
CA VAL A 181 12.23 0.30 1.29
C VAL A 181 12.19 -1.12 1.84
N GLY A 182 11.25 -1.94 1.34
CA GLY A 182 11.08 -3.34 1.73
C GLY A 182 11.42 -4.27 0.57
N PHE A 183 12.28 -5.25 0.79
CA PHE A 183 12.61 -6.27 -0.20
C PHE A 183 11.52 -7.33 -0.25
N THR A 184 11.06 -7.65 -1.47
CA THR A 184 10.04 -8.66 -1.73
C THR A 184 10.54 -9.74 -2.68
N MET A 185 9.88 -10.89 -2.66
CA MET A 185 10.17 -12.03 -3.55
C MET A 185 11.65 -12.44 -3.51
N TYR A 186 12.28 -12.29 -2.35
CA TYR A 186 13.66 -12.69 -2.14
C TYR A 186 13.80 -14.22 -2.30
N ASP A 187 14.74 -14.64 -3.12
CA ASP A 187 15.09 -16.06 -3.30
C ASP A 187 16.51 -16.30 -2.80
N ALA A 188 16.63 -16.90 -1.63
CA ALA A 188 17.93 -17.18 -0.99
C ALA A 188 18.82 -18.17 -1.79
N ARG A 189 18.25 -18.86 -2.80
CA ARG A 189 19.00 -19.78 -3.66
C ARG A 189 19.77 -19.06 -4.76
N THR A 190 19.53 -17.76 -4.96
CA THR A 190 20.13 -16.99 -6.06
C THR A 190 21.10 -15.93 -5.50
N ASN A 191 22.30 -15.87 -6.10
CA ASN A 191 23.26 -14.80 -5.79
C ASN A 191 22.72 -13.42 -6.20
N LEU A 192 21.87 -13.36 -7.24
CA LEU A 192 21.27 -12.12 -7.70
C LEU A 192 20.48 -11.42 -6.58
N SER A 193 19.64 -12.16 -5.84
CA SER A 193 18.85 -11.58 -4.74
C SER A 193 19.74 -10.96 -3.67
N LEU A 194 20.83 -11.62 -3.31
CA LEU A 194 21.79 -11.10 -2.33
C LEU A 194 22.48 -9.84 -2.87
N GLN A 195 23.01 -9.88 -4.10
CA GLN A 195 23.69 -8.74 -4.71
C GLN A 195 22.78 -7.50 -4.83
N VAL A 196 21.48 -7.68 -5.14
CA VAL A 196 20.52 -6.58 -5.21
C VAL A 196 20.32 -5.96 -3.81
N VAL A 197 20.16 -6.79 -2.78
CA VAL A 197 20.01 -6.31 -1.39
C VAL A 197 21.23 -5.52 -0.96
N GLU A 198 22.43 -6.02 -1.20
CA GLU A 198 23.70 -5.35 -0.86
C GLU A 198 23.83 -4.02 -1.63
N ASN A 199 23.60 -4.06 -2.94
CA ASN A 199 23.72 -2.88 -3.79
C ASN A 199 22.73 -1.77 -3.38
N VAL A 200 21.48 -2.12 -3.06
CA VAL A 200 20.50 -1.14 -2.56
C VAL A 200 20.95 -0.58 -1.21
N LYS A 201 21.45 -1.42 -0.28
CA LYS A 201 21.94 -0.96 1.03
C LYS A 201 23.15 -0.03 0.93
N GLU A 202 24.03 -0.25 -0.01
CA GLU A 202 25.23 0.56 -0.21
C GLU A 202 24.95 1.90 -0.91
N ASN A 203 24.00 1.92 -1.85
CA ASN A 203 23.76 3.07 -2.71
C ASN A 203 22.53 3.89 -2.35
N LEU A 204 21.65 3.39 -1.48
CA LEU A 204 20.43 4.07 -1.08
C LEU A 204 20.58 4.75 0.27
N ASN A 205 20.57 6.08 0.29
CA ASN A 205 20.55 6.88 1.52
C ASN A 205 19.12 7.08 2.04
N GLN A 206 18.40 5.98 2.24
CA GLN A 206 17.02 5.97 2.73
C GLN A 206 16.84 4.86 3.77
N ASN A 207 15.74 4.92 4.51
CA ASN A 207 15.39 3.85 5.42
C ASN A 207 15.12 2.54 4.68
N ILE A 208 15.75 1.45 5.11
CA ILE A 208 15.50 0.11 4.57
C ILE A 208 14.96 -0.75 5.72
N TYR A 209 13.93 -1.55 5.45
CA TYR A 209 13.45 -2.52 6.41
C TYR A 209 14.44 -3.67 6.57
N LYS A 210 14.60 -4.13 7.80
CA LYS A 210 15.43 -5.32 8.11
C LYS A 210 14.74 -6.58 7.62
N THR A 211 13.41 -6.59 7.71
CA THR A 211 12.58 -7.70 7.25
C THR A 211 12.60 -7.80 5.73
N ILE A 212 12.85 -9.01 5.24
CA ILE A 212 12.85 -9.37 3.82
C ILE A 212 11.69 -10.34 3.59
N ILE A 213 10.81 -10.04 2.63
CA ILE A 213 9.70 -10.91 2.27
C ILE A 213 10.18 -11.95 1.25
N PRO A 214 10.17 -13.24 1.60
CA PRO A 214 10.66 -14.29 0.70
C PRO A 214 9.70 -14.54 -0.46
N ARG A 215 10.22 -15.11 -1.54
CA ARG A 215 9.37 -15.74 -2.56
C ARG A 215 8.64 -16.92 -1.91
N ASN A 216 7.32 -16.85 -1.83
CA ASN A 216 6.50 -17.84 -1.14
C ASN A 216 5.21 -18.11 -1.93
N VAL A 217 4.98 -19.39 -2.27
CA VAL A 217 3.80 -19.81 -3.05
C VAL A 217 2.51 -19.49 -2.29
N ARG A 218 2.49 -19.63 -0.96
CA ARG A 218 1.31 -19.33 -0.13
C ARG A 218 0.86 -17.88 -0.24
N LEU A 219 1.82 -16.93 -0.36
CA LEU A 219 1.51 -15.51 -0.63
C LEU A 219 0.85 -15.28 -1.99
N ALA A 220 1.17 -16.12 -2.98
CA ALA A 220 0.54 -16.04 -4.30
C ALA A 220 -0.85 -16.71 -4.33
N GLU A 221 -1.06 -17.75 -3.53
CA GLU A 221 -2.33 -18.48 -3.43
C GLU A 221 -3.39 -17.74 -2.60
N ALA A 222 -3.00 -17.13 -1.48
CA ALA A 222 -3.90 -16.52 -0.51
C ALA A 222 -4.95 -15.57 -1.14
N PRO A 223 -4.62 -14.68 -2.09
CA PRO A 223 -5.59 -13.81 -2.74
C PRO A 223 -6.69 -14.54 -3.50
N SER A 224 -6.43 -15.76 -4.03
CA SER A 224 -7.43 -16.56 -4.72
C SER A 224 -8.49 -17.12 -3.77
N TYR A 225 -8.21 -17.12 -2.47
CA TYR A 225 -9.15 -17.49 -1.41
C TYR A 225 -9.74 -16.26 -0.71
N GLY A 226 -9.39 -15.05 -1.16
CA GLY A 226 -9.85 -13.80 -0.54
C GLY A 226 -9.38 -13.62 0.89
N GLN A 227 -8.20 -14.12 1.24
CA GLN A 227 -7.67 -14.11 2.60
C GLN A 227 -6.25 -13.55 2.66
N PRO A 228 -5.91 -12.71 3.63
CA PRO A 228 -4.52 -12.37 3.92
C PRO A 228 -3.74 -13.58 4.44
N ILE A 229 -2.42 -13.56 4.28
CA ILE A 229 -1.55 -14.71 4.56
C ILE A 229 -1.60 -15.19 6.01
N ASN A 230 -1.76 -14.29 6.96
CA ASN A 230 -1.84 -14.63 8.38
C ASN A 230 -3.12 -15.40 8.77
N ILE A 231 -4.14 -15.36 7.89
CA ILE A 231 -5.37 -16.16 8.01
C ILE A 231 -5.27 -17.42 7.13
N TYR A 232 -4.82 -17.29 5.89
CA TYR A 232 -4.73 -18.37 4.92
C TYR A 232 -3.75 -19.47 5.34
N ASP A 233 -2.53 -19.07 5.70
CA ASP A 233 -1.49 -19.99 6.21
C ASP A 233 -0.66 -19.30 7.30
N PRO A 234 -1.16 -19.28 8.56
CA PRO A 234 -0.56 -18.55 9.67
C PRO A 234 0.88 -18.96 10.02
N ARG A 235 1.32 -20.15 9.58
CA ARG A 235 2.65 -20.70 9.89
C ARG A 235 3.62 -20.59 8.73
N SER A 236 3.19 -20.04 7.60
CA SER A 236 4.06 -19.86 6.43
C SER A 236 5.15 -18.83 6.71
N ALA A 237 6.29 -18.98 6.03
CA ALA A 237 7.35 -17.98 6.06
C ALA A 237 6.86 -16.59 5.60
N GLY A 238 5.87 -16.55 4.70
CA GLY A 238 5.23 -15.31 4.28
C GLY A 238 4.48 -14.62 5.42
N ALA A 239 3.68 -15.37 6.20
CA ALA A 239 2.95 -14.82 7.34
C ALA A 239 3.91 -14.28 8.41
N GLU A 240 4.95 -15.03 8.73
CA GLU A 240 5.95 -14.61 9.72
C GLU A 240 6.68 -13.34 9.27
N SER A 241 7.10 -13.28 8.00
CA SER A 241 7.78 -12.08 7.47
C SER A 241 6.89 -10.85 7.51
N TYR A 242 5.58 -10.94 7.20
CA TYR A 242 4.67 -9.79 7.30
C TYR A 242 4.37 -9.39 8.74
N ARG A 243 4.34 -10.32 9.71
CA ARG A 243 4.28 -9.98 11.13
C ARG A 243 5.51 -9.20 11.59
N LEU A 244 6.71 -9.64 11.18
CA LEU A 244 7.96 -8.92 11.46
C LEU A 244 7.97 -7.54 10.82
N LEU A 245 7.50 -7.41 9.57
CA LEU A 245 7.37 -6.10 8.91
C LEU A 245 6.41 -5.18 9.68
N ALA A 246 5.27 -5.71 10.12
CA ALA A 246 4.32 -4.95 10.94
C ALA A 246 4.94 -4.50 12.28
N GLU A 247 5.74 -5.34 12.92
CA GLU A 247 6.49 -4.97 14.13
C GLU A 247 7.52 -3.86 13.86
N GLU A 248 8.25 -3.92 12.74
CA GLU A 248 9.15 -2.82 12.37
C GLU A 248 8.39 -1.50 12.12
N VAL A 249 7.21 -1.56 11.50
CA VAL A 249 6.35 -0.37 11.28
C VAL A 249 5.87 0.21 12.60
N LEU A 250 5.47 -0.64 13.55
CA LEU A 250 5.06 -0.22 14.90
C LEU A 250 6.22 0.43 15.67
N ASN A 251 7.40 -0.19 15.67
CA ASN A 251 8.57 0.30 16.39
C ASN A 251 9.13 1.63 15.84
N ARG A 252 8.79 2.01 14.61
CA ARG A 252 9.16 3.30 14.02
C ARG A 252 8.25 4.45 14.45
N GLU A 253 7.18 4.18 15.19
CA GLU A 253 6.34 5.21 15.82
C GLU A 253 7.07 5.91 16.97
N ASP A 254 7.95 5.20 17.66
CA ASP A 254 8.57 5.66 18.90
C ASP A 254 9.87 6.47 18.65
N ASN A 255 10.26 6.66 17.38
CA ASN A 255 11.44 7.45 16.97
C ASN A 255 11.03 8.62 16.03
#